data_a897fa616c18787a6684d34bf7682621
#
_entry.id   a897fa616c18787a6684d34bf7682621
#
_cell.length_a   1.000
_cell.length_b   1.000
_cell.length_c   1.000
_cell.angle_alpha   90.00
_cell.angle_beta   90.00
_cell.angle_gamma   90.00
#
_symmetry.space_group_name_H-M   'P 1'
#
loop_
_entity.id
_entity.type
_entity.pdbx_description
1 polymer ?
#
loop_
_entity_poly.entity_id
_entity_poly.type
_entity_poly.pdbx_seq_one_letter_code
_entity_poly.pdbx_strand_id
1 'polypeptide(L)'
;MKMQKDKENAKTVHRYHANIRKALQRAVKLDIIPTNPADKVDLPKVKKFRGSYYTPEELQRLFVCTKGTKFETVVLLAGYLGVREGEACGLRWKDVDFEKNIICIRVSLKMHDKYKDLYYGETKTESSYRSFPIPQNLALYLRHLKKKQLEQRMLGGASYNREWDGFVCVDAMGNITNPK
;
A
#
# COMPACT_ATOMS: atom_id res chain seq x y z
N MET A 1 40.44 15.84 -9.58
CA MET A 1 39.01 15.71 -9.98
C MET A 1 38.20 15.44 -8.74
N LYS A 2 37.55 16.46 -8.16
CA LYS A 2 36.73 16.31 -6.93
C LYS A 2 35.40 15.72 -7.34
N MET A 3 35.17 14.44 -7.07
CA MET A 3 33.82 13.86 -7.17
C MET A 3 32.92 14.63 -6.20
N GLN A 4 31.93 15.29 -6.75
CA GLN A 4 30.83 15.88 -6.01
C GLN A 4 30.21 14.77 -5.15
N LYS A 5 30.15 14.97 -3.83
CA LYS A 5 29.46 14.09 -2.90
C LYS A 5 27.96 14.22 -3.16
N ASP A 6 27.43 13.45 -4.08
CA ASP A 6 26.01 13.22 -4.14
C ASP A 6 25.58 12.61 -2.82
N LYS A 7 24.61 13.26 -2.15
CA LYS A 7 24.04 12.85 -0.88
C LYS A 7 23.18 11.59 -1.06
N GLU A 8 23.74 10.54 -1.61
CA GLU A 8 23.01 9.28 -1.64
C GLU A 8 22.80 8.75 -0.22
N ASN A 9 21.57 8.36 0.07
CA ASN A 9 21.22 7.79 1.37
C ASN A 9 22.02 6.49 1.56
N ALA A 10 22.70 6.33 2.71
CA ALA A 10 23.48 5.16 3.05
C ALA A 10 22.74 3.82 2.77
N LYS A 11 21.41 3.77 2.97
CA LYS A 11 20.59 2.59 2.64
C LYS A 11 20.57 2.30 1.14
N THR A 12 20.58 3.32 0.30
CA THR A 12 20.63 3.18 -1.18
C THR A 12 21.98 2.62 -1.60
N VAL A 13 23.08 3.11 -1.02
CA VAL A 13 24.44 2.57 -1.26
C VAL A 13 24.51 1.09 -0.86
N HIS A 14 24.00 0.71 0.30
CA HIS A 14 23.92 -0.69 0.73
C HIS A 14 23.14 -1.56 -0.26
N ARG A 15 22.02 -1.07 -0.79
CA ARG A 15 21.20 -1.80 -1.78
C ARG A 15 21.94 -2.01 -3.10
N TYR A 16 22.64 -0.99 -3.60
CA TYR A 16 23.43 -1.11 -4.81
C TYR A 16 24.60 -2.07 -4.59
N HIS A 17 25.32 -1.94 -3.49
CA HIS A 17 26.39 -2.86 -3.14
C HIS A 17 25.90 -4.30 -3.06
N ALA A 18 24.75 -4.57 -2.42
CA ALA A 18 24.20 -5.92 -2.32
C ALA A 18 23.89 -6.53 -3.70
N ASN A 19 23.37 -5.73 -4.65
CA ASN A 19 23.10 -6.18 -6.01
C ASN A 19 24.40 -6.49 -6.77
N ILE A 20 25.37 -5.59 -6.69
CA ILE A 20 26.71 -5.77 -7.33
C ILE A 20 27.41 -6.98 -6.73
N ARG A 21 27.43 -7.10 -5.39
CA ARG A 21 28.04 -8.22 -4.67
C ARG A 21 27.40 -9.55 -5.10
N LYS A 22 26.09 -9.62 -5.27
CA LYS A 22 25.38 -10.81 -5.73
C LYS A 22 25.76 -11.19 -7.15
N ALA A 23 25.90 -10.23 -8.07
CA ALA A 23 26.34 -10.47 -9.45
C ALA A 23 27.77 -10.98 -9.50
N LEU A 24 28.71 -10.35 -8.78
CA LEU A 24 30.11 -10.77 -8.69
C LEU A 24 30.26 -12.13 -8.01
N GLN A 25 29.43 -12.43 -7.01
CA GLN A 25 29.41 -13.77 -6.38
C GLN A 25 28.97 -14.86 -7.39
N ARG A 26 28.10 -14.52 -8.35
CA ARG A 26 27.75 -15.43 -9.43
C ARG A 26 28.94 -15.65 -10.37
N ALA A 27 29.72 -14.61 -10.66
CA ALA A 27 30.95 -14.70 -11.48
C ALA A 27 32.01 -15.59 -10.80
N VAL A 28 32.17 -15.51 -9.47
CA VAL A 28 33.04 -16.44 -8.71
C VAL A 28 32.55 -17.88 -8.84
N LYS A 29 31.24 -18.11 -8.72
CA LYS A 29 30.66 -19.46 -8.85
C LYS A 29 30.77 -20.07 -10.26
N LEU A 30 31.01 -19.24 -11.26
CA LEU A 30 31.21 -19.63 -12.66
C LEU A 30 32.69 -19.63 -13.03
N ASP A 31 33.60 -19.51 -12.05
CA ASP A 31 35.07 -19.49 -12.23
C ASP A 31 35.57 -18.38 -13.18
N ILE A 32 34.76 -17.32 -13.38
CA ILE A 32 35.12 -16.16 -14.22
C ILE A 32 36.10 -15.25 -13.47
N ILE A 33 35.95 -15.11 -12.17
CA ILE A 33 36.84 -14.36 -11.28
C ILE A 33 37.17 -15.20 -10.02
N PRO A 34 38.40 -15.10 -9.50
CA PRO A 34 38.82 -15.95 -8.37
C PRO A 34 38.21 -15.52 -7.02
N THR A 35 37.89 -14.23 -6.85
CA THR A 35 37.35 -13.70 -5.60
C THR A 35 36.37 -12.56 -5.89
N ASN A 36 35.51 -12.28 -4.92
CA ASN A 36 34.55 -11.20 -5.06
C ASN A 36 35.13 -9.86 -4.53
N PRO A 37 35.47 -8.89 -5.41
CA PRO A 37 36.06 -7.64 -4.95
C PRO A 37 35.11 -6.77 -4.12
N ALA A 38 33.78 -6.97 -4.21
CA ALA A 38 32.81 -6.24 -3.41
C ALA A 38 32.87 -6.62 -1.90
N ASP A 39 33.49 -7.75 -1.55
CA ASP A 39 33.67 -8.14 -0.14
C ASP A 39 34.69 -7.26 0.59
N LYS A 40 35.55 -6.53 -0.14
CA LYS A 40 36.56 -5.65 0.40
C LYS A 40 36.12 -4.18 0.51
N VAL A 41 34.84 -3.88 0.21
CA VAL A 41 34.32 -2.50 0.19
C VAL A 41 33.75 -2.13 1.55
N ASP A 42 34.25 -1.06 2.14
CA ASP A 42 33.69 -0.46 3.33
C ASP A 42 32.40 0.31 3.02
N LEU A 43 31.34 -0.02 3.73
CA LEU A 43 30.04 0.60 3.53
C LEU A 43 29.75 1.70 4.56
N PRO A 44 29.05 2.78 4.17
CA PRO A 44 28.69 3.85 5.09
C PRO A 44 27.76 3.33 6.18
N LYS A 45 27.92 3.82 7.41
CA LYS A 45 27.05 3.46 8.53
C LYS A 45 25.61 3.91 8.28
N VAL A 46 24.66 2.98 8.38
CA VAL A 46 23.24 3.27 8.28
C VAL A 46 22.71 3.69 9.65
N LYS A 47 22.17 4.91 9.73
CA LYS A 47 21.45 5.35 10.93
C LYS A 47 20.16 4.53 11.08
N LYS A 48 19.94 3.92 12.24
CA LYS A 48 18.69 3.21 12.53
C LYS A 48 17.54 4.24 12.52
N PHE A 49 16.58 4.02 11.66
CA PHE A 49 15.34 4.79 11.67
C PHE A 49 14.50 4.35 12.86
N ARG A 50 14.12 5.31 13.70
CA ARG A 50 13.11 5.10 14.75
C ARG A 50 11.79 5.62 14.17
N GLY A 51 10.90 4.71 13.82
CA GLY A 51 9.55 5.07 13.40
C GLY A 51 8.78 5.70 14.57
N SER A 52 7.93 6.67 14.27
CA SER A 52 6.88 7.12 15.17
C SER A 52 5.55 6.45 14.79
N TYR A 53 4.66 6.33 15.73
CA TYR A 53 3.30 5.84 15.54
C TYR A 53 2.34 6.79 16.24
N TYR A 54 1.13 6.85 15.73
CA TYR A 54 0.08 7.67 16.34
C TYR A 54 -0.36 7.10 17.67
N THR A 55 -0.56 7.96 18.67
CA THR A 55 -1.30 7.58 19.87
C THR A 55 -2.78 7.37 19.54
N PRO A 56 -3.57 6.72 20.41
CA PRO A 56 -5.01 6.57 20.20
C PRO A 56 -5.72 7.92 19.98
N GLU A 57 -5.32 8.95 20.73
CA GLU A 57 -5.91 10.30 20.66
C GLU A 57 -5.55 10.99 19.32
N GLU A 58 -4.32 10.84 18.86
CA GLU A 58 -3.87 11.37 17.57
C GLU A 58 -4.59 10.67 16.41
N LEU A 59 -4.78 9.34 16.53
CA LEU A 59 -5.54 8.57 15.53
C LEU A 59 -7.01 9.00 15.47
N GLN A 60 -7.64 9.26 16.61
CA GLN A 60 -9.01 9.78 16.65
C GLN A 60 -9.10 11.18 15.99
N ARG A 61 -8.15 12.06 16.25
CA ARG A 61 -8.07 13.37 15.58
C ARG A 61 -7.94 13.21 14.06
N LEU A 62 -7.09 12.27 13.61
CA LEU A 62 -6.93 11.97 12.19
C LEU A 62 -8.26 11.52 11.56
N PHE A 63 -9.02 10.65 12.22
CA PHE A 63 -10.34 10.21 11.75
C PHE A 63 -11.31 11.38 11.63
N VAL A 64 -11.33 12.29 12.61
CA VAL A 64 -12.18 13.49 12.57
C VAL A 64 -11.77 14.43 11.42
N CYS A 65 -10.47 14.66 11.24
CA CYS A 65 -9.95 15.55 10.18
C CYS A 65 -10.21 15.01 8.76
N THR A 66 -10.27 13.68 8.60
CA THR A 66 -10.49 13.07 7.29
C THR A 66 -11.96 12.82 6.96
N LYS A 67 -12.86 13.05 7.91
CA LYS A 67 -14.31 12.84 7.74
C LYS A 67 -14.87 13.64 6.57
N GLY A 68 -15.62 12.97 5.69
CA GLY A 68 -16.21 13.57 4.50
C GLY A 68 -15.24 13.78 3.34
N THR A 69 -13.95 13.52 3.51
CA THR A 69 -12.97 13.61 2.41
C THR A 69 -12.91 12.27 1.63
N LYS A 70 -12.35 12.29 0.43
CA LYS A 70 -12.11 11.08 -0.37
C LYS A 70 -11.18 10.06 0.29
N PHE A 71 -10.42 10.47 1.31
CA PHE A 71 -9.48 9.61 2.03
C PHE A 71 -10.07 8.99 3.29
N GLU A 72 -11.25 9.40 3.73
CA GLU A 72 -11.88 8.93 4.99
C GLU A 72 -11.86 7.40 5.09
N THR A 73 -12.37 6.71 4.08
CA THR A 73 -12.45 5.24 4.08
C THR A 73 -11.07 4.58 4.15
N VAL A 74 -10.10 5.08 3.39
CA VAL A 74 -8.72 4.55 3.36
C VAL A 74 -8.07 4.71 4.74
N VAL A 75 -8.24 5.89 5.35
CA VAL A 75 -7.67 6.21 6.68
C VAL A 75 -8.30 5.36 7.77
N LEU A 76 -9.64 5.16 7.74
CA LEU A 76 -10.33 4.29 8.67
C LEU A 76 -9.85 2.82 8.54
N LEU A 77 -9.78 2.29 7.31
CA LEU A 77 -9.28 0.93 7.08
C LEU A 77 -7.83 0.77 7.55
N ALA A 78 -6.95 1.72 7.23
CA ALA A 78 -5.56 1.68 7.66
C ALA A 78 -5.43 1.80 9.19
N GLY A 79 -6.18 2.69 9.82
CA GLY A 79 -6.12 2.94 11.25
C GLY A 79 -6.68 1.79 12.09
N TYR A 80 -7.79 1.18 11.68
CA TYR A 80 -8.38 0.06 12.42
C TYR A 80 -7.71 -1.28 12.15
N LEU A 81 -7.25 -1.53 10.92
CA LEU A 81 -6.78 -2.86 10.50
C LEU A 81 -5.25 -2.93 10.25
N GLY A 82 -4.56 -1.80 10.27
CA GLY A 82 -3.12 -1.76 9.98
C GLY A 82 -2.76 -2.21 8.55
N VAL A 83 -3.69 -2.09 7.61
CA VAL A 83 -3.46 -2.45 6.21
C VAL A 83 -2.65 -1.39 5.47
N ARG A 84 -1.92 -1.81 4.45
CA ARG A 84 -1.17 -0.87 3.61
C ARG A 84 -2.13 -0.03 2.76
N GLU A 85 -1.72 1.18 2.39
CA GLU A 85 -2.50 2.11 1.57
C GLU A 85 -3.07 1.45 0.30
N GLY A 86 -2.22 0.77 -0.48
CA GLY A 86 -2.67 0.07 -1.68
C GLY A 86 -3.62 -1.11 -1.40
N GLU A 87 -3.52 -1.76 -0.23
CA GLU A 87 -4.44 -2.81 0.22
C GLU A 87 -5.80 -2.21 0.60
N ALA A 88 -5.81 -1.07 1.30
CA ALA A 88 -7.03 -0.35 1.64
C ALA A 88 -7.76 0.15 0.38
N CYS A 89 -7.03 0.79 -0.55
CA CYS A 89 -7.60 1.24 -1.82
C CYS A 89 -8.09 0.07 -2.71
N GLY A 90 -7.43 -1.08 -2.63
CA GLY A 90 -7.76 -2.28 -3.39
C GLY A 90 -8.87 -3.15 -2.78
N LEU A 91 -9.42 -2.79 -1.62
CA LEU A 91 -10.47 -3.58 -0.96
C LEU A 91 -11.75 -3.61 -1.81
N ARG A 92 -12.36 -4.80 -1.94
CA ARG A 92 -13.60 -5.00 -2.68
C ARG A 92 -14.73 -5.44 -1.75
N TRP A 93 -15.95 -5.07 -2.08
CA TRP A 93 -17.13 -5.47 -1.30
C TRP A 93 -17.33 -6.99 -1.18
N LYS A 94 -16.90 -7.77 -2.17
CA LYS A 94 -16.93 -9.24 -2.12
C LYS A 94 -15.96 -9.84 -1.10
N ASP A 95 -14.98 -9.07 -0.66
CA ASP A 95 -13.98 -9.47 0.32
C ASP A 95 -14.34 -8.98 1.75
N VAL A 96 -15.53 -8.37 1.92
CA VAL A 96 -16.11 -7.91 3.19
C VAL A 96 -17.30 -8.80 3.55
N ASP A 97 -17.11 -9.67 4.53
CA ASP A 97 -18.18 -10.53 5.06
C ASP A 97 -18.78 -9.89 6.32
N PHE A 98 -19.98 -9.33 6.17
CA PHE A 98 -20.68 -8.65 7.27
C PHE A 98 -21.38 -9.62 8.23
N GLU A 99 -21.59 -10.87 7.86
CA GLU A 99 -22.22 -11.90 8.73
C GLU A 99 -21.17 -12.43 9.70
N LYS A 100 -19.98 -12.76 9.15
CA LYS A 100 -18.85 -13.24 9.96
C LYS A 100 -18.03 -12.10 10.57
N ASN A 101 -18.32 -10.83 10.22
CA ASN A 101 -17.54 -9.66 10.61
C ASN A 101 -16.05 -9.79 10.29
N ILE A 102 -15.74 -10.17 9.04
CA ILE A 102 -14.36 -10.40 8.57
C ILE A 102 -14.12 -9.64 7.27
N ILE A 103 -12.94 -9.03 7.16
CA ILE A 103 -12.38 -8.47 5.92
C ILE A 103 -11.20 -9.34 5.49
N CYS A 104 -11.20 -9.76 4.23
CA CYS A 104 -10.09 -10.49 3.62
C CYS A 104 -9.30 -9.57 2.68
N ILE A 105 -8.02 -9.38 2.93
CA ILE A 105 -7.15 -8.63 2.04
C ILE A 105 -6.57 -9.59 1.00
N ARG A 106 -6.98 -9.43 -0.26
CA ARG A 106 -6.58 -10.31 -1.38
C ARG A 106 -5.89 -9.55 -2.50
N VAL A 107 -6.15 -8.26 -2.60
CA VAL A 107 -5.72 -7.40 -3.71
C VAL A 107 -5.04 -6.16 -3.18
N SER A 108 -4.09 -5.66 -3.92
CA SER A 108 -3.46 -4.36 -3.66
C SER A 108 -3.52 -3.53 -4.94
N LEU A 109 -4.08 -2.33 -4.83
CA LEU A 109 -4.05 -1.33 -5.89
C LEU A 109 -2.64 -0.75 -5.99
N LYS A 110 -2.15 -0.60 -7.22
CA LYS A 110 -0.82 -0.06 -7.51
C LYS A 110 -0.93 0.92 -8.66
N MET A 111 -0.04 1.90 -8.68
CA MET A 111 0.14 2.78 -9.82
C MET A 111 1.43 2.44 -10.56
N HIS A 112 1.36 2.37 -11.89
CA HIS A 112 2.53 2.19 -12.72
C HIS A 112 3.27 3.53 -12.85
N ASP A 113 4.53 3.60 -12.39
CA ASP A 113 5.28 4.86 -12.30
C ASP A 113 5.46 5.57 -13.67
N LYS A 114 5.63 4.81 -14.75
CA LYS A 114 5.87 5.33 -16.11
C LYS A 114 4.60 5.80 -16.80
N TYR A 115 3.50 5.07 -16.68
CA TYR A 115 2.27 5.32 -17.41
C TYR A 115 1.18 5.98 -16.56
N LYS A 116 1.41 6.09 -15.25
CA LYS A 116 0.42 6.55 -14.24
C LYS A 116 -0.89 5.78 -14.24
N ASP A 117 -0.90 4.62 -14.88
CA ASP A 117 -2.06 3.74 -14.94
C ASP A 117 -2.22 3.00 -13.61
N LEU A 118 -3.45 2.90 -13.14
CA LEU A 118 -3.80 2.11 -11.97
C LEU A 118 -4.01 0.66 -12.39
N TYR A 119 -3.44 -0.25 -11.65
CA TYR A 119 -3.69 -1.67 -11.80
C TYR A 119 -3.80 -2.34 -10.44
N TYR A 120 -4.59 -3.37 -10.37
CA TYR A 120 -4.67 -4.21 -9.19
C TYR A 120 -4.03 -5.56 -9.47
N GLY A 121 -3.37 -6.12 -8.47
CA GLY A 121 -2.80 -7.44 -8.56
C GLY A 121 -3.05 -8.20 -7.27
N GLU A 122 -3.12 -9.51 -7.39
CA GLU A 122 -3.13 -10.37 -6.22
C GLU A 122 -1.85 -10.14 -5.41
N THR A 123 -1.97 -10.28 -4.11
CA THR A 123 -0.81 -10.19 -3.24
C THR A 123 0.16 -11.33 -3.60
N LYS A 124 1.45 -11.01 -3.71
CA LYS A 124 2.50 -11.85 -4.34
C LYS A 124 2.68 -13.27 -3.78
N THR A 125 2.05 -13.63 -2.68
CA THR A 125 2.19 -14.94 -2.02
C THR A 125 0.89 -15.30 -1.31
N GLU A 126 0.56 -16.59 -1.19
CA GLU A 126 -0.57 -17.09 -0.40
C GLU A 126 -0.50 -16.63 1.07
N SER A 127 0.69 -16.46 1.63
CA SER A 127 0.92 -15.89 2.96
C SER A 127 0.50 -14.42 3.09
N SER A 128 0.18 -13.75 1.99
CA SER A 128 -0.31 -12.37 1.96
C SER A 128 -1.84 -12.27 2.05
N TYR A 129 -2.56 -13.39 1.95
CA TYR A 129 -3.98 -13.44 2.27
C TYR A 129 -4.14 -13.32 3.78
N ARG A 130 -4.69 -12.19 4.21
CA ARG A 130 -4.90 -11.90 5.62
C ARG A 130 -6.35 -11.58 5.86
N SER A 131 -6.90 -12.17 6.91
CA SER A 131 -8.26 -11.89 7.37
C SER A 131 -8.20 -11.11 8.67
N PHE A 132 -9.03 -10.08 8.77
CA PHE A 132 -9.11 -9.21 9.93
C PHE A 132 -10.55 -9.21 10.46
N PRO A 133 -10.77 -9.31 11.78
CA PRO A 133 -12.06 -9.04 12.37
C PRO A 133 -12.41 -7.57 12.17
N ILE A 134 -13.68 -7.28 11.86
CA ILE A 134 -14.15 -5.91 11.67
C ILE A 134 -14.63 -5.36 13.01
N PRO A 135 -13.99 -4.30 13.56
CA PRO A 135 -14.52 -3.61 14.74
C PRO A 135 -15.94 -3.07 14.46
N GLN A 136 -16.81 -3.08 15.47
CA GLN A 136 -18.22 -2.71 15.32
C GLN A 136 -18.42 -1.33 14.66
N ASN A 137 -17.63 -0.32 15.07
CA ASN A 137 -17.72 1.03 14.50
C ASN A 137 -17.37 1.05 13.01
N LEU A 138 -16.35 0.27 12.60
CA LEU A 138 -15.97 0.14 11.20
C LEU A 138 -17.04 -0.62 10.40
N ALA A 139 -17.66 -1.66 10.98
CA ALA A 139 -18.72 -2.41 10.34
C ALA A 139 -19.95 -1.52 10.05
N LEU A 140 -20.36 -0.70 11.01
CA LEU A 140 -21.45 0.27 10.85
C LEU A 140 -21.13 1.29 9.74
N TYR A 141 -19.92 1.85 9.76
CA TYR A 141 -19.45 2.77 8.73
C TYR A 141 -19.50 2.13 7.33
N LEU A 142 -18.96 0.92 7.17
CA LEU A 142 -18.90 0.24 5.88
C LEU A 142 -20.30 -0.14 5.37
N ARG A 143 -21.25 -0.53 6.22
CA ARG A 143 -22.64 -0.76 5.84
C ARG A 143 -23.29 0.52 5.30
N HIS A 144 -23.11 1.64 6.00
CA HIS A 144 -23.60 2.94 5.54
C HIS A 144 -22.94 3.38 4.21
N LEU A 145 -21.63 3.23 4.11
CA LEU A 145 -20.88 3.54 2.87
C LEU A 145 -21.40 2.73 1.69
N LYS A 146 -21.63 1.43 1.85
CA LYS A 146 -22.16 0.56 0.79
C LYS A 146 -23.52 1.03 0.28
N LYS A 147 -24.42 1.41 1.20
CA LYS A 147 -25.73 1.98 0.85
C LYS A 147 -25.57 3.29 0.09
N LYS A 148 -24.74 4.19 0.59
CA LYS A 148 -24.46 5.49 -0.04
C LYS A 148 -23.90 5.34 -1.46
N GLN A 149 -22.98 4.41 -1.69
CA GLN A 149 -22.42 4.14 -3.02
C GLN A 149 -23.48 3.62 -4.00
N LEU A 150 -24.39 2.76 -3.55
CA LEU A 150 -25.52 2.32 -4.37
C LEU A 150 -26.44 3.47 -4.79
N GLU A 151 -26.76 4.37 -3.85
CA GLU A 151 -27.54 5.58 -4.12
C GLU A 151 -26.83 6.50 -5.12
N GLN A 152 -25.53 6.76 -4.92
CA GLN A 152 -24.70 7.58 -5.82
C GLN A 152 -24.61 7.00 -7.22
N ARG A 153 -24.48 5.68 -7.33
CA ARG A 153 -24.47 4.98 -8.62
C ARG A 153 -25.81 5.13 -9.37
N MET A 154 -26.93 5.05 -8.65
CA MET A 154 -28.27 5.26 -9.24
C MET A 154 -28.45 6.70 -9.71
N LEU A 155 -28.04 7.68 -8.90
CA LEU A 155 -28.14 9.11 -9.22
C LEU A 155 -27.20 9.50 -10.37
N GLY A 156 -25.99 8.97 -10.42
CA GLY A 156 -25.00 9.28 -11.45
C GLY A 156 -25.33 8.66 -12.82
N GLY A 157 -26.16 7.63 -12.87
CA GLY A 157 -26.64 7.00 -14.12
C GLY A 157 -25.50 6.68 -15.10
N ALA A 158 -25.56 7.27 -16.30
CA ALA A 158 -24.54 7.06 -17.34
C ALA A 158 -23.22 7.79 -17.06
N SER A 159 -23.22 8.82 -16.20
CA SER A 159 -22.02 9.57 -15.84
C SER A 159 -21.18 8.91 -14.73
N TYR A 160 -21.72 7.85 -14.10
CA TYR A 160 -21.02 7.13 -13.07
C TYR A 160 -19.97 6.20 -13.68
N ASN A 161 -18.71 6.29 -13.20
CA ASN A 161 -17.63 5.42 -13.65
C ASN A 161 -17.81 4.00 -13.10
N ARG A 162 -18.05 3.03 -13.99
CA ARG A 162 -18.29 1.62 -13.63
C ARG A 162 -17.03 0.76 -13.70
N GLU A 163 -15.91 1.30 -14.10
CA GLU A 163 -14.63 0.57 -14.17
C GLU A 163 -14.25 -0.04 -12.83
N TRP A 164 -14.55 0.68 -11.73
CA TRP A 164 -14.21 0.29 -10.36
C TRP A 164 -15.40 -0.21 -9.55
N ASP A 165 -16.42 -0.70 -10.25
CA ASP A 165 -17.59 -1.31 -9.59
C ASP A 165 -17.14 -2.44 -8.67
N GLY A 166 -17.66 -2.45 -7.45
CA GLY A 166 -17.33 -3.44 -6.44
C GLY A 166 -16.13 -3.08 -5.54
N PHE A 167 -15.42 -1.97 -5.78
CA PHE A 167 -14.41 -1.47 -4.85
C PHE A 167 -15.02 -0.63 -3.72
N VAL A 168 -14.39 -0.68 -2.56
CA VAL A 168 -14.85 0.03 -1.35
C VAL A 168 -14.43 1.50 -1.36
N CYS A 169 -13.21 1.79 -1.82
CA CYS A 169 -12.63 3.13 -1.81
C CYS A 169 -12.83 3.85 -3.14
N VAL A 170 -14.07 4.19 -3.47
CA VAL A 170 -14.43 5.01 -4.64
C VAL A 170 -15.10 6.31 -4.20
N ASP A 171 -15.00 7.35 -5.05
CA ASP A 171 -15.66 8.62 -4.84
C ASP A 171 -17.15 8.58 -5.25
N ALA A 172 -17.85 9.72 -5.15
CA ALA A 172 -19.27 9.84 -5.50
C ALA A 172 -19.58 9.55 -6.98
N MET A 173 -18.59 9.65 -7.86
CA MET A 173 -18.70 9.41 -9.29
C MET A 173 -18.16 8.01 -9.70
N GLY A 174 -17.77 7.18 -8.74
CA GLY A 174 -17.25 5.83 -9.00
C GLY A 174 -15.76 5.77 -9.33
N ASN A 175 -15.00 6.88 -9.18
CA ASN A 175 -13.57 6.84 -9.43
C ASN A 175 -12.84 6.28 -8.21
N ILE A 176 -11.87 5.40 -8.46
CA ILE A 176 -11.07 4.79 -7.39
C ILE A 176 -10.21 5.83 -6.66
N THR A 177 -10.10 5.71 -5.35
CA THR A 177 -9.15 6.51 -4.57
C THR A 177 -7.73 6.06 -4.88
N ASN A 178 -6.93 6.99 -5.45
CA ASN A 178 -5.56 6.72 -5.82
C ASN A 178 -4.66 6.70 -4.56
N PRO A 179 -3.79 5.67 -4.39
CA PRO A 179 -2.85 5.58 -3.28
C PRO A 179 -1.64 6.54 -3.37
N LYS A 180 -1.61 7.45 -4.37
CA LYS A 180 -0.54 8.48 -4.50
C LYS A 180 -1.13 9.85 -4.75
#